data_09dec4d40714a46241548bd3d8224f1f
#
_entry.id   09dec4d40714a46241548bd3d8224f1f
#
_cell.length_a   1.000
_cell.length_b   1.000
_cell.length_c   1.000
_cell.angle_alpha   90.00
_cell.angle_beta   90.00
_cell.angle_gamma   90.00
#
_symmetry.space_group_name_H-M   'P 1'
#
loop_
_entity.id
_entity.type
_entity.pdbx_description
1 polymer ?
#
loop_
_entity_poly.entity_id
_entity_poly.type
_entity_poly.pdbx_seq_one_letter_code
_entity_poly.pdbx_strand_id
1 'polypeptide(L)'
;MKKYLLFLLFISFGFSQSKVTIQDKEVNISENEAIVEVLGMVCSMCAFGIGEGFSKTDFIDKTKFKDGVSVDIDAQYVQLGLLESSNVNPEKIVQVIEDAGYDVNSLFILQNNKLVKFSADKLGILQPMAYNDTSNDNHFQMN
;
A
#
# COMPACT_ATOMS: atom_id res chain seq x y z
N MET A 1 43.45 20.86 -14.67
CA MET A 1 42.95 19.75 -13.83
C MET A 1 41.97 20.17 -12.73
N LYS A 2 41.33 21.32 -12.84
CA LYS A 2 40.33 21.80 -11.86
C LYS A 2 38.87 21.73 -12.35
N LYS A 3 38.62 21.15 -13.52
CA LYS A 3 37.29 21.13 -14.15
C LYS A 3 36.49 19.84 -13.96
N TYR A 4 37.08 18.79 -13.37
CA TYR A 4 36.41 17.49 -13.22
C TYR A 4 35.96 17.18 -11.80
N LEU A 5 36.15 18.09 -10.84
CA LEU A 5 35.76 17.87 -9.45
C LEU A 5 34.29 18.25 -9.16
N LEU A 6 33.60 18.87 -10.11
CA LEU A 6 32.23 19.36 -9.93
C LEU A 6 31.16 18.38 -10.46
N PHE A 7 31.56 17.23 -11.00
CA PHE A 7 30.63 16.28 -11.60
C PHE A 7 30.26 15.08 -10.71
N LEU A 8 30.79 15.04 -9.48
CA LEU A 8 30.58 13.91 -8.54
C LEU A 8 29.52 14.18 -7.47
N LEU A 9 28.75 15.25 -7.61
CA LEU A 9 27.60 15.54 -6.73
C LEU A 9 26.29 15.19 -7.41
N PHE A 10 26.24 14.05 -8.11
CA PHE A 10 24.97 13.43 -8.41
C PHE A 10 24.49 12.76 -7.12
N ILE A 11 23.79 13.56 -6.35
CA ILE A 11 23.01 13.16 -5.21
C ILE A 11 22.13 11.99 -5.65
N SER A 12 22.48 10.79 -5.18
CA SER A 12 21.57 9.65 -5.20
C SER A 12 20.33 10.04 -4.41
N PHE A 13 19.32 10.50 -5.10
CA PHE A 13 17.94 10.51 -4.58
C PHE A 13 17.59 9.04 -4.34
N GLY A 14 17.89 8.57 -3.15
CA GLY A 14 17.47 7.26 -2.70
C GLY A 14 15.95 7.26 -2.63
N PHE A 15 15.30 6.66 -3.63
CA PHE A 15 13.91 6.27 -3.50
C PHE A 15 13.81 5.34 -2.30
N SER A 16 13.26 5.84 -1.23
CA SER A 16 12.94 5.03 -0.05
C SER A 16 11.76 4.12 -0.42
N GLN A 17 12.08 2.91 -0.85
CA GLN A 17 11.09 1.85 -1.02
C GLN A 17 11.02 1.06 0.27
N SER A 18 9.84 0.97 0.83
CA SER A 18 9.55 0.08 1.95
C SER A 18 8.94 -1.22 1.44
N LYS A 19 9.08 -2.29 2.23
CA LYS A 19 8.47 -3.58 1.92
C LYS A 19 7.39 -3.90 2.95
N VAL A 20 6.32 -4.48 2.50
CA VAL A 20 5.26 -5.03 3.34
C VAL A 20 5.03 -6.49 3.01
N THR A 21 4.64 -7.29 3.99
CA THR A 21 4.35 -8.71 3.78
C THR A 21 2.85 -8.92 3.72
N ILE A 22 2.38 -9.49 2.61
CA ILE A 22 0.99 -9.90 2.37
C ILE A 22 0.99 -11.39 2.10
N GLN A 23 0.35 -12.19 2.94
CA GLN A 23 0.26 -13.66 2.77
C GLN A 23 1.60 -14.31 2.39
N ASP A 24 2.66 -14.04 3.15
CA ASP A 24 4.04 -14.54 2.95
C ASP A 24 4.74 -14.03 1.67
N LYS A 25 4.14 -13.09 0.94
CA LYS A 25 4.75 -12.42 -0.20
C LYS A 25 5.22 -11.01 0.17
N GLU A 26 6.48 -10.71 -0.09
CA GLU A 26 6.99 -9.34 0.04
C GLU A 26 6.52 -8.48 -1.14
N VAL A 27 5.90 -7.36 -0.83
CA VAL A 27 5.41 -6.38 -1.80
C VAL A 27 6.11 -5.05 -1.53
N ASN A 28 6.67 -4.45 -2.58
CA ASN A 28 7.26 -3.12 -2.46
C ASN A 28 6.17 -2.05 -2.44
N ILE A 29 6.30 -1.11 -1.52
CA ILE A 29 5.46 0.08 -1.41
C ILE A 29 6.35 1.31 -1.52
N SER A 30 5.93 2.26 -2.33
CA SER A 30 6.64 3.53 -2.54
C SER A 30 5.87 4.69 -1.90
N GLU A 31 6.51 5.84 -1.86
CA GLU A 31 5.87 7.05 -1.32
C GLU A 31 4.59 7.40 -2.09
N ASN A 32 3.56 7.81 -1.35
CA ASN A 32 2.21 8.05 -1.85
C ASN A 32 1.59 6.82 -2.52
N GLU A 33 1.68 5.70 -1.82
CA GLU A 33 1.02 4.45 -2.19
C GLU A 33 0.30 3.84 -0.98
N ALA A 34 -0.72 3.04 -1.29
CA ALA A 34 -1.36 2.17 -0.32
C ALA A 34 -1.44 0.75 -0.86
N ILE A 35 -1.35 -0.23 0.04
CA ILE A 35 -1.58 -1.64 -0.26
C ILE A 35 -2.70 -2.13 0.64
N VAL A 36 -3.73 -2.70 0.03
CA VAL A 36 -4.90 -3.26 0.71
C VAL A 36 -4.90 -4.76 0.52
N GLU A 37 -4.85 -5.51 1.60
CA GLU A 37 -5.07 -6.95 1.56
C GLU A 37 -6.57 -7.21 1.56
N VAL A 38 -7.05 -7.80 0.47
CA VAL A 38 -8.48 -7.99 0.18
C VAL A 38 -8.79 -9.47 0.16
N LEU A 39 -9.74 -9.89 1.00
CA LEU A 39 -10.13 -11.28 1.09
C LEU A 39 -11.21 -11.62 0.06
N GLY A 40 -11.07 -12.79 -0.57
CA GLY A 40 -12.10 -13.35 -1.45
C GLY A 40 -12.03 -12.91 -2.91
N MET A 41 -10.96 -12.24 -3.34
CA MET A 41 -10.76 -11.98 -4.77
C MET A 41 -10.38 -13.27 -5.50
N VAL A 42 -11.26 -13.76 -6.35
CA VAL A 42 -11.07 -15.05 -7.04
C VAL A 42 -11.15 -14.96 -8.57
N CYS A 43 -11.44 -13.77 -9.12
CA CYS A 43 -11.62 -13.62 -10.57
C CYS A 43 -11.26 -12.24 -11.10
N SER A 44 -10.99 -12.14 -12.40
CA SER A 44 -10.66 -10.88 -13.07
C SER A 44 -11.79 -9.84 -13.03
N MET A 45 -13.04 -10.26 -12.95
CA MET A 45 -14.18 -9.34 -12.81
C MET A 45 -14.17 -8.64 -11.45
N CYS A 46 -13.67 -9.32 -10.40
CA CYS A 46 -13.46 -8.76 -9.08
C CYS A 46 -12.45 -7.58 -9.15
N ALA A 47 -11.32 -7.81 -9.78
CA ALA A 47 -10.29 -6.80 -10.00
C ALA A 47 -10.84 -5.59 -10.78
N PHE A 48 -11.65 -5.82 -11.80
CA PHE A 48 -12.29 -4.76 -12.58
C PHE A 48 -13.25 -3.92 -11.73
N GLY A 49 -14.12 -4.54 -10.94
CA GLY A 49 -15.07 -3.84 -10.06
C GLY A 49 -14.39 -2.95 -9.03
N ILE A 50 -13.31 -3.44 -8.42
CA ILE A 50 -12.48 -2.65 -7.47
C ILE A 50 -11.83 -1.47 -8.19
N GLY A 51 -11.22 -1.70 -9.36
CA GLY A 51 -10.61 -0.65 -10.17
C GLY A 51 -11.59 0.46 -10.55
N GLU A 52 -12.80 0.09 -10.98
CA GLU A 52 -13.90 1.03 -11.28
C GLU A 52 -14.33 1.84 -10.04
N GLY A 53 -14.38 1.21 -8.87
CA GLY A 53 -14.68 1.88 -7.61
C GLY A 53 -13.67 2.98 -7.32
N PHE A 54 -12.38 2.66 -7.36
CA PHE A 54 -11.31 3.63 -7.09
C PHE A 54 -11.19 4.70 -8.17
N SER A 55 -11.47 4.41 -9.43
CA SER A 55 -11.40 5.38 -10.51
C SER A 55 -12.32 6.60 -10.32
N LYS A 56 -13.36 6.45 -9.51
CA LYS A 56 -14.35 7.50 -9.19
C LYS A 56 -13.97 8.33 -7.98
N THR A 57 -12.90 7.99 -7.29
CA THR A 57 -12.42 8.72 -6.11
C THR A 57 -11.48 9.86 -6.49
N ASP A 58 -11.40 10.87 -5.63
CA ASP A 58 -10.63 12.10 -5.84
C ASP A 58 -9.20 12.05 -5.27
N PHE A 59 -8.84 10.96 -4.59
CA PHE A 59 -7.54 10.79 -3.95
C PHE A 59 -6.58 9.86 -4.71
N ILE A 60 -7.02 9.25 -5.81
CA ILE A 60 -6.21 8.34 -6.62
C ILE A 60 -5.36 9.10 -7.64
N ASP A 61 -4.06 8.82 -7.63
CA ASP A 61 -3.12 9.26 -8.65
C ASP A 61 -3.16 8.32 -9.87
N LYS A 62 -3.91 8.73 -10.88
CA LYS A 62 -4.11 7.95 -12.12
C LYS A 62 -2.85 7.85 -13.00
N THR A 63 -1.78 8.54 -12.64
CA THR A 63 -0.49 8.45 -13.36
C THR A 63 0.33 7.24 -12.91
N LYS A 64 0.05 6.72 -11.72
CA LYS A 64 0.65 5.49 -11.21
C LYS A 64 -0.14 4.27 -11.67
N PHE A 65 0.53 3.16 -11.87
CA PHE A 65 -0.06 1.89 -12.31
C PHE A 65 -1.00 2.05 -13.54
N LYS A 66 -1.99 1.18 -13.65
CA LYS A 66 -3.05 1.34 -14.63
C LYS A 66 -4.21 2.10 -13.98
N ASP A 67 -4.38 3.37 -14.37
CA ASP A 67 -5.41 4.26 -13.83
C ASP A 67 -5.36 4.42 -12.29
N GLY A 68 -4.17 4.33 -11.71
CA GLY A 68 -3.92 4.49 -10.28
C GLY A 68 -4.09 3.23 -9.44
N VAL A 69 -4.44 2.09 -10.06
CA VAL A 69 -4.76 0.83 -9.36
C VAL A 69 -4.03 -0.35 -9.98
N SER A 70 -3.44 -1.18 -9.15
CA SER A 70 -2.88 -2.48 -9.52
C SER A 70 -3.49 -3.57 -8.63
N VAL A 71 -3.98 -4.65 -9.22
CA VAL A 71 -4.62 -5.74 -8.48
C VAL A 71 -3.86 -7.04 -8.73
N ASP A 72 -3.44 -7.70 -7.65
CA ASP A 72 -2.86 -9.03 -7.67
C ASP A 72 -3.87 -10.01 -7.03
N ILE A 73 -4.55 -10.78 -7.88
CA ILE A 73 -5.59 -11.72 -7.46
C ILE A 73 -4.98 -12.92 -6.72
N ASP A 74 -3.82 -13.38 -7.18
CA ASP A 74 -3.16 -14.55 -6.60
C ASP A 74 -2.63 -14.27 -5.20
N ALA A 75 -2.13 -13.06 -4.99
CA ALA A 75 -1.63 -12.61 -3.68
C ALA A 75 -2.69 -11.83 -2.89
N GLN A 76 -3.92 -11.70 -3.37
CA GLN A 76 -5.06 -11.11 -2.68
C GLN A 76 -4.80 -9.67 -2.20
N TYR A 77 -4.17 -8.81 -3.00
CA TYR A 77 -4.00 -7.41 -2.64
C TYR A 77 -4.27 -6.44 -3.79
N VAL A 78 -4.57 -5.23 -3.42
CA VAL A 78 -4.74 -4.07 -4.31
C VAL A 78 -3.69 -3.03 -3.92
N GLN A 79 -2.94 -2.54 -4.89
CA GLN A 79 -1.99 -1.44 -4.71
C GLN A 79 -2.53 -0.18 -5.38
N LEU A 80 -2.51 0.92 -4.64
CA LEU A 80 -3.11 2.20 -5.03
C LEU A 80 -2.05 3.27 -5.11
N GLY A 81 -2.05 4.06 -6.17
CA GLY A 81 -1.35 5.34 -6.23
C GLY A 81 -2.19 6.42 -5.58
N LEU A 82 -1.62 7.18 -4.65
CA LEU A 82 -2.28 8.26 -3.93
C LEU A 82 -1.77 9.62 -4.40
N LEU A 83 -2.64 10.60 -4.50
CA LEU A 83 -2.22 11.97 -4.74
C LEU A 83 -1.43 12.51 -3.55
N GLU A 84 -0.29 13.15 -3.81
CA GLU A 84 0.58 13.72 -2.79
C GLU A 84 -0.12 14.77 -1.92
N SER A 85 -1.03 15.53 -2.52
CA SER A 85 -1.81 16.56 -1.83
C SER A 85 -3.00 16.02 -1.02
N SER A 86 -3.32 14.73 -1.16
CA SER A 86 -4.46 14.12 -0.48
C SER A 86 -4.04 13.59 0.89
N ASN A 87 -4.72 14.05 1.94
CA ASN A 87 -4.68 13.37 3.24
C ASN A 87 -5.76 12.28 3.21
N VAL A 88 -5.37 11.10 2.74
CA VAL A 88 -6.33 10.02 2.48
C VAL A 88 -6.85 9.45 3.80
N ASN A 89 -8.17 9.49 3.97
CA ASN A 89 -8.81 8.78 5.06
C ASN A 89 -8.82 7.27 4.77
N PRO A 90 -8.19 6.44 5.61
CA PRO A 90 -8.16 4.99 5.46
C PRO A 90 -9.56 4.35 5.31
N GLU A 91 -10.55 4.89 6.01
CA GLU A 91 -11.93 4.40 5.94
C GLU A 91 -12.54 4.53 4.54
N LYS A 92 -12.17 5.58 3.77
CA LYS A 92 -12.63 5.73 2.38
C LYS A 92 -12.06 4.65 1.48
N ILE A 93 -10.81 4.21 1.71
CA ILE A 93 -10.21 3.12 0.95
C ILE A 93 -10.96 1.82 1.24
N VAL A 94 -11.22 1.53 2.52
CA VAL A 94 -11.97 0.34 2.93
C VAL A 94 -13.37 0.35 2.37
N GLN A 95 -14.07 1.48 2.44
CA GLN A 95 -15.44 1.61 1.92
C GLN A 95 -15.54 1.23 0.44
N VAL A 96 -14.58 1.62 -0.41
CA VAL A 96 -14.58 1.25 -1.82
C VAL A 96 -14.48 -0.27 -2.02
N ILE A 97 -13.67 -0.94 -1.21
CA ILE A 97 -13.52 -2.40 -1.25
C ILE A 97 -14.80 -3.11 -0.78
N GLU A 98 -15.39 -2.62 0.32
CA GLU A 98 -16.63 -3.16 0.88
C GLU A 98 -17.82 -2.93 -0.06
N ASP A 99 -17.91 -1.76 -0.69
CA ASP A 99 -18.94 -1.46 -1.70
C ASP A 99 -18.83 -2.38 -2.94
N ALA A 100 -17.61 -2.85 -3.23
CA ALA A 100 -17.39 -3.86 -4.27
C ALA A 100 -17.73 -5.29 -3.80
N GLY A 101 -18.08 -5.49 -2.53
CA GLY A 101 -18.50 -6.76 -1.96
C GLY A 101 -17.38 -7.63 -1.38
N TYR A 102 -16.25 -7.02 -0.99
CA TYR A 102 -15.09 -7.71 -0.44
C TYR A 102 -14.75 -7.24 0.97
N ASP A 103 -14.05 -8.08 1.72
CA ASP A 103 -13.56 -7.75 3.05
C ASP A 103 -12.09 -7.31 3.00
N VAL A 104 -11.73 -6.35 3.85
CA VAL A 104 -10.35 -5.89 4.04
C VAL A 104 -9.75 -6.57 5.26
N ASN A 105 -8.59 -7.21 5.10
CA ASN A 105 -7.83 -7.79 6.20
C ASN A 105 -6.83 -6.79 6.80
N SER A 106 -6.07 -6.13 5.94
CA SER A 106 -5.12 -5.11 6.35
C SER A 106 -4.95 -4.03 5.28
N LEU A 107 -4.56 -2.84 5.71
CA LEU A 107 -4.28 -1.70 4.86
C LEU A 107 -2.94 -1.08 5.28
N PHE A 108 -2.04 -0.91 4.34
CA PHE A 108 -0.76 -0.22 4.52
C PHE A 108 -0.79 1.07 3.72
N ILE A 109 -0.38 2.18 4.32
CA ILE A 109 -0.26 3.49 3.66
C ILE A 109 1.15 4.01 3.92
N LEU A 110 1.88 4.33 2.85
CA LEU A 110 3.15 5.04 2.91
C LEU A 110 2.96 6.44 2.36
N GLN A 111 2.99 7.42 3.25
CA GLN A 111 2.83 8.83 2.92
C GLN A 111 3.63 9.67 3.91
N ASN A 112 4.26 10.75 3.42
CA ASN A 112 5.14 11.63 4.22
C ASN A 112 6.28 10.85 4.89
N ASN A 113 6.87 9.88 4.20
CA ASN A 113 7.91 8.96 4.71
C ASN A 113 7.48 8.17 5.96
N LYS A 114 6.18 8.01 6.16
CA LYS A 114 5.63 7.25 7.27
C LYS A 114 4.78 6.10 6.75
N LEU A 115 5.18 4.88 7.08
CA LEU A 115 4.40 3.68 6.82
C LEU A 115 3.50 3.39 8.01
N VAL A 116 2.21 3.34 7.77
CA VAL A 116 1.20 3.00 8.78
C VAL A 116 0.44 1.76 8.33
N LYS A 117 0.30 0.81 9.23
CA LYS A 117 -0.54 -0.37 9.05
C LYS A 117 -1.85 -0.17 9.80
N PHE A 118 -2.94 -0.49 9.14
CA PHE A 118 -4.27 -0.62 9.74
C PHE A 118 -4.69 -2.09 9.62
N SER A 119 -5.16 -2.69 10.68
CA SER A 119 -5.73 -4.03 10.66
C SER A 119 -7.20 -3.95 11.02
N ALA A 120 -8.03 -4.67 10.28
CA ALA A 120 -9.42 -4.85 10.66
C ALA A 120 -9.48 -5.69 11.95
N ASP A 121 -10.19 -5.20 12.94
CA ASP A 121 -10.52 -6.00 14.12
C ASP A 121 -11.71 -6.93 13.80
N LYS A 122 -12.13 -7.73 14.80
CA LYS A 122 -13.29 -8.64 14.65
C LYS A 122 -14.62 -7.91 14.38
N LEU A 123 -14.64 -6.59 14.48
CA LEU A 123 -15.80 -5.73 14.24
C LEU A 123 -15.66 -4.92 12.95
N GLY A 124 -14.58 -5.16 12.16
CA GLY A 124 -14.30 -4.41 10.93
C GLY A 124 -13.78 -2.99 11.15
N ILE A 125 -13.42 -2.62 12.39
CA ILE A 125 -12.89 -1.29 12.70
C ILE A 125 -11.39 -1.29 12.48
N LEU A 126 -10.91 -0.37 11.63
CA LEU A 126 -9.49 -0.20 11.37
C LEU A 126 -8.78 0.42 12.59
N GLN A 127 -7.79 -0.28 13.10
CA GLN A 127 -6.92 0.22 14.16
C GLN A 127 -5.53 0.56 13.57
N PRO A 128 -5.04 1.80 13.76
CA PRO A 128 -3.71 2.16 13.32
C PRO A 128 -2.66 1.46 14.20
N MET A 129 -1.75 0.73 13.56
CA MET A 129 -0.57 0.16 14.19
C MET A 129 0.69 0.78 13.58
N ALA A 130 1.65 1.17 14.43
CA ALA A 130 2.97 1.54 13.92
C ALA A 130 3.62 0.29 13.32
N TYR A 131 3.86 0.29 12.03
CA TYR A 131 4.59 -0.77 11.35
C TYR A 131 6.09 -0.52 11.55
N ASN A 132 6.67 -1.25 12.49
CA ASN A 132 8.12 -1.33 12.62
C ASN A 132 8.56 -2.52 11.77
N ASP A 133 9.23 -2.25 10.66
CA ASP A 133 9.93 -3.27 9.88
C ASP A 133 11.13 -3.76 10.72
N THR A 134 10.86 -4.66 11.63
CA THR A 134 11.86 -5.48 12.29
C THR A 134 11.69 -6.91 11.79
N SER A 135 12.28 -7.18 10.63
CA SER A 135 12.64 -8.54 10.23
C SER A 135 13.70 -9.09 11.17
N ASN A 136 13.37 -9.21 12.46
CA ASN A 136 14.20 -9.88 13.46
C ASN A 136 13.40 -10.24 14.70
N ASP A 137 12.46 -11.17 14.59
CA ASP A 137 11.93 -11.89 15.73
C ASP A 137 12.33 -13.35 15.66
N ASN A 138 13.61 -13.55 15.97
CA ASN A 138 14.05 -14.80 16.54
C ASN A 138 13.75 -14.81 18.04
N HIS A 139 13.02 -15.79 18.45
CA HIS A 139 13.03 -16.35 19.79
C HIS A 139 11.92 -15.93 20.75
N PHE A 140 10.75 -16.52 20.55
CA PHE A 140 9.91 -16.83 21.70
C PHE A 140 10.42 -18.13 22.31
N GLN A 141 11.18 -18.04 23.41
CA GLN A 141 11.47 -19.18 24.26
C GLN A 141 10.31 -19.39 25.23
N MET A 142 9.64 -20.53 25.07
CA MET A 142 8.76 -21.04 26.10
C MET A 142 9.59 -21.59 27.27
N ASN A 143 9.33 -21.11 28.45
CA ASN A 143 9.51 -21.80 29.72
C ASN A 143 8.16 -21.98 30.39
#